data_31f144c66257894c1ce9af74bf84a52f
#
_entry.id   31f144c66257894c1ce9af74bf84a52f
#
_cell.length_a   1.000
_cell.length_b   1.000
_cell.length_c   1.000
_cell.angle_alpha   90.00
_cell.angle_beta   90.00
_cell.angle_gamma   90.00
#
_symmetry.space_group_name_H-M   'P 1'
#
loop_
_entity.id
_entity.type
_entity.pdbx_description
1 polymer ?
#
loop_
_entity_poly.entity_id
_entity_poly.type
_entity_poly.pdbx_seq_one_letter_code
_entity_poly.pdbx_strand_id
1 'polypeptide(L)'
;MNPQVLIFTMVFAAIASLLLKRWHAAARAVAVGTSGFTAIAAADAMARAADQQTLGWLVPGLDLGPVSLPLDLGTSRATAAVAFAVALVAAAVQVYSTWYLRDDDRYPTFAATVSLFTAAMLLLVHSHDLVLTLIGWEVMGWCSYLLIGHWSRKPSARRAAYKAFLVTRVADIGFVLGTVGLIAGAGTSSLEGVIAAWGGAPTCDPLGQCTGPDSVLRAILLTLLVVGVLGKSAQVPFQDWLPDAMEGPTPASALIHAATMVAAGTVVLAALFPVFAQAESARWVLGVSTAITMLLAALLALGQSDLKRLLAWSTVSQVAIMLSALASAPAADGPDAGLFHLWSHALFKSLLFLSLGLLGVVAGGTAASLLRGVGTRSRLGRWTFLIGLLSLAGVPFLVGGLSKEHVLAEVYAGAMNRGPGLFVLCSLLATVVVTAAYSTRAFLVIAQTANDEEPATDAASTDAQPNRTDAVRRQGRGPASAVLVTLALLTLIGGLVLILDLFTLHEASWIWLAVTVVLISVGCGLAFALGRSGDPGVRFAGRHGHRFDTGFGADTAYRALARAVVALARGVAFLDTEVIDGFVRGSAVAARVSGGRLDRAHRAERPRNGAWLVVAGLLALLALGVFAWR
;
A
#
# COMPACT_ATOMS: atom_id res chain seq x y z
N MET A 1 -18.88 9.74 17.77
CA MET A 1 -19.69 9.80 16.52
C MET A 1 -19.64 8.44 15.85
N ASN A 2 -20.74 7.99 15.20
CA ASN A 2 -20.82 6.64 14.62
C ASN A 2 -19.87 6.51 13.39
N PRO A 3 -19.03 5.46 13.28
CA PRO A 3 -18.15 5.22 12.11
C PRO A 3 -18.87 5.24 10.76
N GLN A 4 -20.13 4.80 10.72
CA GLN A 4 -20.98 4.83 9.54
C GLN A 4 -21.06 6.24 8.92
N VAL A 5 -21.19 7.28 9.74
CA VAL A 5 -21.32 8.66 9.25
C VAL A 5 -20.05 9.10 8.53
N LEU A 6 -18.88 8.73 9.03
CA LEU A 6 -17.59 9.05 8.39
C LEU A 6 -17.49 8.39 7.01
N ILE A 7 -17.82 7.08 6.95
CA ILE A 7 -17.73 6.29 5.73
C ILE A 7 -18.74 6.78 4.69
N PHE A 8 -20.04 6.88 5.06
CA PHE A 8 -21.08 7.29 4.11
C PHE A 8 -20.95 8.73 3.63
N THR A 9 -20.44 9.64 4.47
CA THR A 9 -20.13 11.02 4.03
C THR A 9 -19.10 11.01 2.90
N MET A 10 -18.07 10.19 2.99
CA MET A 10 -17.05 10.11 1.95
C MET A 10 -17.53 9.36 0.69
N VAL A 11 -18.39 8.35 0.83
CA VAL A 11 -19.09 7.72 -0.32
C VAL A 11 -20.00 8.72 -1.01
N PHE A 12 -20.79 9.48 -0.25
CA PHE A 12 -21.61 10.56 -0.80
C PHE A 12 -20.76 11.60 -1.54
N ALA A 13 -19.63 12.02 -0.97
CA ALA A 13 -18.70 12.94 -1.61
C ALA A 13 -18.19 12.42 -2.97
N ALA A 14 -17.88 11.12 -3.04
CA ALA A 14 -17.43 10.49 -4.28
C ALA A 14 -18.51 10.53 -5.35
N ILE A 15 -19.72 10.11 -5.02
CA ILE A 15 -20.88 10.11 -5.95
C ILE A 15 -21.22 11.53 -6.38
N ALA A 16 -21.35 12.47 -5.44
CA ALA A 16 -21.69 13.85 -5.73
C ALA A 16 -20.65 14.54 -6.63
N SER A 17 -19.35 14.30 -6.39
CA SER A 17 -18.28 14.84 -7.23
C SER A 17 -18.34 14.31 -8.66
N LEU A 18 -18.72 13.05 -8.87
CA LEU A 18 -18.91 12.48 -10.22
C LEU A 18 -20.15 13.03 -10.92
N LEU A 19 -21.25 13.20 -10.21
CA LEU A 19 -22.48 13.80 -10.75
C LEU A 19 -22.26 15.26 -11.14
N LEU A 20 -21.45 15.98 -10.36
CA LEU A 20 -21.10 17.39 -10.57
C LEU A 20 -19.91 17.59 -11.53
N LYS A 21 -19.54 16.58 -12.33
CA LYS A 21 -18.34 16.64 -13.20
C LYS A 21 -18.31 17.81 -14.18
N ARG A 22 -19.47 18.34 -14.55
CA ARG A 22 -19.58 19.53 -15.43
C ARG A 22 -19.42 20.86 -14.66
N TRP A 23 -19.59 20.85 -13.34
CA TRP A 23 -19.54 22.02 -12.47
C TRP A 23 -18.36 21.94 -11.51
N HIS A 24 -17.15 22.23 -12.00
CA HIS A 24 -15.91 22.07 -11.25
C HIS A 24 -15.90 22.80 -9.90
N ALA A 25 -16.50 24.00 -9.83
CA ALA A 25 -16.58 24.75 -8.57
C ALA A 25 -17.45 24.03 -7.53
N ALA A 26 -18.59 23.46 -7.95
CA ALA A 26 -19.46 22.69 -7.05
C ALA A 26 -18.80 21.38 -6.61
N ALA A 27 -18.12 20.65 -7.52
CA ALA A 27 -17.37 19.46 -7.17
C ALA A 27 -16.26 19.76 -6.15
N ARG A 28 -15.55 20.91 -6.29
CA ARG A 28 -14.57 21.38 -5.30
C ARG A 28 -15.19 21.65 -3.93
N ALA A 29 -16.30 22.38 -3.91
CA ALA A 29 -17.00 22.72 -2.66
C ALA A 29 -17.47 21.45 -1.93
N VAL A 30 -18.05 20.49 -2.65
CA VAL A 30 -18.47 19.20 -2.07
C VAL A 30 -17.26 18.45 -1.52
N ALA A 31 -16.21 18.26 -2.32
CA ALA A 31 -15.04 17.47 -1.91
C ALA A 31 -14.34 18.07 -0.69
N VAL A 32 -14.15 19.39 -0.66
CA VAL A 32 -13.51 20.08 0.47
C VAL A 32 -14.44 20.12 1.69
N GLY A 33 -15.72 20.45 1.50
CA GLY A 33 -16.68 20.54 2.60
C GLY A 33 -16.89 19.22 3.33
N THR A 34 -17.10 18.14 2.56
CA THR A 34 -17.30 16.79 3.13
C THR A 34 -16.03 16.23 3.79
N SER A 35 -14.85 16.43 3.18
CA SER A 35 -13.60 15.97 3.80
C SER A 35 -13.26 16.78 5.06
N GLY A 36 -13.52 18.09 5.07
CA GLY A 36 -13.40 18.92 6.27
C GLY A 36 -14.35 18.49 7.38
N PHE A 37 -15.62 18.24 7.04
CA PHE A 37 -16.60 17.69 8.00
C PHE A 37 -16.13 16.34 8.56
N THR A 38 -15.67 15.42 7.69
CA THR A 38 -15.18 14.10 8.12
C THR A 38 -13.97 14.23 9.06
N ALA A 39 -13.06 15.17 8.80
CA ALA A 39 -11.89 15.40 9.66
C ALA A 39 -12.30 15.95 11.04
N ILE A 40 -13.23 16.90 11.10
CA ILE A 40 -13.76 17.45 12.37
C ILE A 40 -14.50 16.35 13.14
N ALA A 41 -15.33 15.57 12.45
CA ALA A 41 -16.09 14.48 13.05
C ALA A 41 -15.18 13.35 13.59
N ALA A 42 -14.10 13.04 12.88
CA ALA A 42 -13.11 12.07 13.34
C ALA A 42 -12.29 12.61 14.53
N ALA A 43 -11.99 13.91 14.57
CA ALA A 43 -11.35 14.56 15.73
C ALA A 43 -12.25 14.49 16.98
N ASP A 44 -13.56 14.75 16.83
CA ASP A 44 -14.53 14.59 17.91
C ASP A 44 -14.62 13.14 18.40
N ALA A 45 -14.64 12.16 17.46
CA ALA A 45 -14.63 10.76 17.80
C ALA A 45 -13.34 10.35 18.56
N MET A 46 -12.18 10.84 18.13
CA MET A 46 -10.90 10.61 18.80
C MET A 46 -10.89 11.20 20.22
N ALA A 47 -11.37 12.42 20.40
CA ALA A 47 -11.42 13.09 21.72
C ALA A 47 -12.35 12.36 22.71
N ARG A 48 -13.39 11.68 22.22
CA ARG A 48 -14.35 10.91 23.04
C ARG A 48 -14.00 9.42 23.17
N ALA A 49 -13.01 8.93 22.43
CA ALA A 49 -12.66 7.52 22.43
C ALA A 49 -12.01 7.03 23.73
N ALA A 50 -11.80 7.93 24.71
CA ALA A 50 -11.14 7.61 25.98
C ALA A 50 -11.80 6.47 26.76
N ASP A 51 -13.12 6.18 26.59
CA ASP A 51 -13.85 5.24 27.45
C ASP A 51 -14.72 4.17 26.77
N GLN A 52 -14.93 4.19 25.44
CA GLN A 52 -15.93 3.27 24.86
C GLN A 52 -15.49 2.63 23.54
N GLN A 53 -15.52 1.30 23.50
CA GLN A 53 -15.66 0.55 22.24
C GLN A 53 -17.12 0.70 21.77
N THR A 54 -17.35 1.55 20.77
CA THR A 54 -18.66 1.62 20.13
C THR A 54 -18.74 0.55 19.06
N LEU A 55 -19.53 -0.50 19.30
CA LEU A 55 -19.90 -1.47 18.29
C LEU A 55 -21.15 -0.98 17.55
N GLY A 56 -21.12 -1.04 16.25
CA GLY A 56 -22.25 -0.76 15.37
C GLY A 56 -22.16 -1.66 14.15
N TRP A 57 -23.24 -1.87 13.45
CA TRP A 57 -23.27 -2.65 12.21
C TRP A 57 -23.30 -1.70 10.98
N LEU A 58 -22.64 -2.09 9.89
CA LEU A 58 -22.67 -1.30 8.64
C LEU A 58 -24.03 -1.50 7.95
N VAL A 59 -24.43 -2.74 7.82
CA VAL A 59 -25.72 -3.23 7.31
C VAL A 59 -26.12 -4.44 8.16
N PRO A 60 -27.41 -4.83 8.16
CA PRO A 60 -27.84 -6.03 8.84
C PRO A 60 -26.98 -7.25 8.44
N GLY A 61 -26.55 -8.02 9.43
CA GLY A 61 -25.75 -9.21 9.21
C GLY A 61 -26.46 -10.25 8.34
N LEU A 62 -25.67 -11.10 7.69
CA LEU A 62 -26.14 -12.23 6.88
C LEU A 62 -25.79 -13.54 7.57
N ASP A 63 -26.74 -14.44 7.66
CA ASP A 63 -26.53 -15.81 8.10
C ASP A 63 -26.60 -16.74 6.89
N LEU A 64 -25.48 -17.39 6.57
CA LEU A 64 -25.36 -18.34 5.45
C LEU A 64 -25.43 -19.80 5.92
N GLY A 65 -25.91 -20.03 7.16
CA GLY A 65 -25.99 -21.34 7.78
C GLY A 65 -24.68 -21.77 8.46
N PRO A 66 -23.66 -22.27 7.73
CA PRO A 66 -22.39 -22.66 8.36
C PRO A 66 -21.50 -21.49 8.74
N VAL A 67 -21.75 -20.29 8.19
CA VAL A 67 -20.94 -19.07 8.43
C VAL A 67 -21.85 -17.88 8.68
N SER A 68 -21.62 -17.16 9.78
CA SER A 68 -22.28 -15.90 10.09
C SER A 68 -21.42 -14.71 9.63
N LEU A 69 -22.06 -13.72 9.00
CA LEU A 69 -21.44 -12.47 8.54
C LEU A 69 -22.13 -11.28 9.24
N PRO A 70 -21.69 -10.89 10.44
CA PRO A 70 -22.34 -9.82 11.20
C PRO A 70 -22.13 -8.42 10.62
N LEU A 71 -21.07 -8.20 9.84
CA LEU A 71 -20.72 -6.93 9.17
C LEU A 71 -20.60 -5.75 10.15
N ASP A 72 -19.93 -6.00 11.27
CA ASP A 72 -19.80 -5.06 12.37
C ASP A 72 -18.70 -4.02 12.16
N LEU A 73 -18.97 -2.82 12.68
CA LEU A 73 -18.00 -1.73 12.77
C LEU A 73 -17.76 -1.41 14.26
N GLY A 74 -16.51 -1.06 14.58
CA GLY A 74 -16.13 -0.65 15.93
C GLY A 74 -15.07 0.44 15.93
N THR A 75 -14.86 1.01 17.12
CA THR A 75 -13.84 2.06 17.31
C THR A 75 -13.15 1.84 18.64
N SER A 76 -11.85 1.55 18.60
CA SER A 76 -10.96 1.60 19.75
C SER A 76 -10.27 2.96 19.85
N ARG A 77 -9.55 3.23 20.94
CA ARG A 77 -8.73 4.44 21.10
C ARG A 77 -7.73 4.62 19.94
N ALA A 78 -6.94 3.59 19.67
CA ALA A 78 -5.94 3.61 18.61
C ALA A 78 -6.56 3.75 17.20
N THR A 79 -7.68 3.04 16.92
CA THR A 79 -8.35 3.14 15.61
C THR A 79 -9.00 4.52 15.41
N ALA A 80 -9.50 5.17 16.47
CA ALA A 80 -10.01 6.54 16.39
C ALA A 80 -8.90 7.53 16.01
N ALA A 81 -7.71 7.38 16.59
CA ALA A 81 -6.55 8.20 16.22
C ALA A 81 -6.15 7.98 14.76
N VAL A 82 -6.06 6.72 14.31
CA VAL A 82 -5.74 6.40 12.91
C VAL A 82 -6.81 6.95 11.96
N ALA A 83 -8.10 6.81 12.29
CA ALA A 83 -9.20 7.34 11.48
C ALA A 83 -9.11 8.87 11.34
N PHE A 84 -8.78 9.57 12.43
CA PHE A 84 -8.55 11.02 12.37
C PHE A 84 -7.36 11.37 11.48
N ALA A 85 -6.23 10.65 11.58
CA ALA A 85 -5.08 10.88 10.70
C ALA A 85 -5.45 10.69 9.21
N VAL A 86 -6.21 9.64 8.89
CA VAL A 86 -6.71 9.38 7.52
C VAL A 86 -7.60 10.53 7.03
N ALA A 87 -8.59 10.94 7.84
CA ALA A 87 -9.51 12.01 7.50
C ALA A 87 -8.82 13.37 7.35
N LEU A 88 -7.86 13.67 8.22
CA LEU A 88 -7.04 14.88 8.19
C LEU A 88 -6.19 14.96 6.91
N VAL A 89 -5.49 13.88 6.58
CA VAL A 89 -4.67 13.82 5.34
C VAL A 89 -5.58 13.92 4.11
N ALA A 90 -6.73 13.28 4.09
CA ALA A 90 -7.69 13.39 3.00
C ALA A 90 -8.20 14.82 2.83
N ALA A 91 -8.56 15.51 3.91
CA ALA A 91 -8.96 16.91 3.89
C ALA A 91 -7.81 17.82 3.38
N ALA A 92 -6.60 17.62 3.87
CA ALA A 92 -5.41 18.33 3.41
C ALA A 92 -5.18 18.15 1.91
N VAL A 93 -5.30 16.92 1.42
CA VAL A 93 -5.16 16.57 -0.01
C VAL A 93 -6.27 17.21 -0.84
N GLN A 94 -7.53 17.16 -0.41
CA GLN A 94 -8.65 17.79 -1.14
C GLN A 94 -8.47 19.32 -1.23
N VAL A 95 -8.14 19.98 -0.12
CA VAL A 95 -7.88 21.44 -0.10
C VAL A 95 -6.68 21.78 -0.99
N TYR A 96 -5.56 21.08 -0.85
CA TYR A 96 -4.36 21.32 -1.66
C TYR A 96 -4.60 21.10 -3.16
N SER A 97 -5.40 20.12 -3.50
CA SER A 97 -5.73 19.78 -4.89
C SER A 97 -6.55 20.85 -5.60
N THR A 98 -7.30 21.68 -4.88
CA THR A 98 -8.03 22.81 -5.47
C THR A 98 -7.09 23.84 -6.13
N TRP A 99 -5.87 23.94 -5.61
CA TRP A 99 -4.79 24.76 -6.17
C TRP A 99 -3.95 23.96 -7.17
N TYR A 100 -3.50 22.75 -6.80
CA TYR A 100 -2.55 21.97 -7.58
C TYR A 100 -3.14 21.45 -8.91
N LEU A 101 -4.42 21.07 -8.93
CA LEU A 101 -5.16 20.56 -10.10
C LEU A 101 -6.22 21.57 -10.60
N ARG A 102 -5.99 22.87 -10.40
CA ARG A 102 -6.98 23.90 -10.71
C ARG A 102 -7.46 23.85 -12.17
N ASP A 103 -6.54 23.65 -13.10
CA ASP A 103 -6.79 23.67 -14.54
C ASP A 103 -6.86 22.25 -15.15
N ASP A 104 -7.07 21.23 -14.31
CA ASP A 104 -7.20 19.85 -14.74
C ASP A 104 -8.67 19.51 -15.00
N ASP A 105 -9.00 19.17 -16.25
CA ASP A 105 -10.36 18.79 -16.66
C ASP A 105 -10.89 17.57 -15.92
N ARG A 106 -10.01 16.73 -15.37
CA ARG A 106 -10.36 15.52 -14.62
C ARG A 106 -10.42 15.74 -13.12
N TYR A 107 -10.33 16.99 -12.64
CA TYR A 107 -10.38 17.28 -11.21
C TYR A 107 -11.57 16.63 -10.50
N PRO A 108 -12.83 16.67 -11.02
CA PRO A 108 -13.96 16.03 -10.34
C PRO A 108 -13.79 14.51 -10.16
N THR A 109 -13.21 13.83 -11.17
CA THR A 109 -12.91 12.40 -11.08
C THR A 109 -11.80 12.14 -10.05
N PHE A 110 -10.78 13.00 -10.00
CA PHE A 110 -9.73 12.93 -8.98
C PHE A 110 -10.32 13.08 -7.57
N ALA A 111 -11.12 14.12 -7.35
CA ALA A 111 -11.76 14.39 -6.05
C ALA A 111 -12.69 13.25 -5.61
N ALA A 112 -13.47 12.70 -6.53
CA ALA A 112 -14.31 11.54 -6.29
C ALA A 112 -13.49 10.29 -5.88
N THR A 113 -12.39 10.03 -6.60
CA THR A 113 -11.54 8.87 -6.30
C THR A 113 -10.82 9.03 -4.96
N VAL A 114 -10.36 10.24 -4.61
CA VAL A 114 -9.81 10.54 -3.27
C VAL A 114 -10.85 10.30 -2.18
N SER A 115 -12.11 10.72 -2.39
CA SER A 115 -13.18 10.51 -1.42
C SER A 115 -13.51 9.03 -1.25
N LEU A 116 -13.63 8.26 -2.34
CA LEU A 116 -13.90 6.82 -2.28
C LEU A 116 -12.73 6.05 -1.63
N PHE A 117 -11.51 6.45 -1.94
CA PHE A 117 -10.30 5.89 -1.32
C PHE A 117 -10.29 6.11 0.20
N THR A 118 -10.68 7.32 0.63
CA THR A 118 -10.79 7.67 2.05
C THR A 118 -11.89 6.87 2.73
N ALA A 119 -13.05 6.71 2.08
CA ALA A 119 -14.15 5.87 2.57
C ALA A 119 -13.69 4.41 2.79
N ALA A 120 -12.96 3.86 1.82
CA ALA A 120 -12.44 2.49 1.88
C ALA A 120 -11.42 2.31 3.02
N MET A 121 -10.53 3.29 3.25
CA MET A 121 -9.60 3.23 4.37
C MET A 121 -10.31 3.40 5.72
N LEU A 122 -11.30 4.31 5.83
CA LEU A 122 -12.10 4.45 7.05
C LEU A 122 -12.91 3.18 7.34
N LEU A 123 -13.46 2.53 6.30
CA LEU A 123 -14.11 1.22 6.44
C LEU A 123 -13.15 0.19 7.02
N LEU A 124 -11.93 0.09 6.48
CA LEU A 124 -10.92 -0.86 6.96
C LEU A 124 -10.50 -0.57 8.41
N VAL A 125 -10.29 0.71 8.77
CA VAL A 125 -9.88 1.11 10.14
C VAL A 125 -10.95 0.80 11.19
N HIS A 126 -12.21 0.96 10.82
CA HIS A 126 -13.34 0.70 11.73
C HIS A 126 -13.93 -0.71 11.61
N SER A 127 -13.39 -1.54 10.72
CA SER A 127 -13.90 -2.89 10.51
C SER A 127 -13.66 -3.79 11.72
N HIS A 128 -14.74 -4.38 12.27
CA HIS A 128 -14.72 -5.48 13.22
C HIS A 128 -15.19 -6.79 12.55
N ASP A 129 -15.08 -6.83 11.22
CA ASP A 129 -15.50 -7.94 10.38
C ASP A 129 -14.51 -8.14 9.23
N LEU A 130 -14.04 -9.37 9.01
CA LEU A 130 -13.03 -9.65 8.00
C LEU A 130 -13.54 -9.49 6.56
N VAL A 131 -14.85 -9.61 6.30
CA VAL A 131 -15.44 -9.33 4.99
C VAL A 131 -15.43 -7.83 4.71
N LEU A 132 -15.78 -6.99 5.68
CA LEU A 132 -15.67 -5.53 5.54
C LEU A 132 -14.21 -5.09 5.37
N THR A 133 -13.29 -5.72 6.11
CA THR A 133 -11.83 -5.52 5.92
C THR A 133 -11.42 -5.81 4.48
N LEU A 134 -11.87 -6.95 3.92
CA LEU A 134 -11.57 -7.34 2.55
C LEU A 134 -12.17 -6.36 1.54
N ILE A 135 -13.41 -5.90 1.73
CA ILE A 135 -14.04 -4.89 0.86
C ILE A 135 -13.23 -3.59 0.87
N GLY A 136 -12.89 -3.07 2.05
CA GLY A 136 -12.06 -1.86 2.17
C GLY A 136 -10.71 -2.02 1.49
N TRP A 137 -10.07 -3.17 1.69
CA TRP A 137 -8.79 -3.55 1.08
C TRP A 137 -8.82 -3.52 -0.45
N GLU A 138 -9.84 -4.14 -1.05
CA GLU A 138 -10.01 -4.24 -2.49
C GLU A 138 -10.35 -2.90 -3.15
N VAL A 139 -11.27 -2.14 -2.56
CA VAL A 139 -11.67 -0.82 -3.08
C VAL A 139 -10.50 0.16 -3.04
N MET A 140 -9.67 0.13 -1.97
CA MET A 140 -8.44 0.92 -1.92
C MET A 140 -7.47 0.58 -3.06
N GLY A 141 -7.28 -0.71 -3.34
CA GLY A 141 -6.42 -1.17 -4.43
C GLY A 141 -6.87 -0.60 -5.77
N TRP A 142 -8.17 -0.61 -6.04
CA TRP A 142 -8.74 -0.06 -7.26
C TRP A 142 -8.62 1.47 -7.34
N CYS A 143 -8.92 2.18 -6.25
CA CYS A 143 -8.76 3.64 -6.19
C CYS A 143 -7.31 4.08 -6.41
N SER A 144 -6.33 3.34 -5.87
CA SER A 144 -4.91 3.64 -6.09
C SER A 144 -4.51 3.53 -7.56
N TYR A 145 -4.98 2.49 -8.26
CA TYR A 145 -4.80 2.34 -9.70
C TYR A 145 -5.31 3.56 -10.47
N LEU A 146 -6.51 4.07 -10.14
CA LEU A 146 -7.08 5.25 -10.76
C LEU A 146 -6.30 6.53 -10.45
N LEU A 147 -5.81 6.69 -9.22
CA LEU A 147 -5.02 7.85 -8.80
C LEU A 147 -3.64 7.89 -9.44
N ILE A 148 -2.94 6.76 -9.51
CA ILE A 148 -1.64 6.64 -10.18
C ILE A 148 -1.81 6.89 -11.67
N GLY A 149 -2.85 6.32 -12.27
CA GLY A 149 -3.22 6.46 -13.68
C GLY A 149 -3.98 7.74 -14.01
N HIS A 150 -4.07 8.73 -13.12
CA HIS A 150 -4.85 9.95 -13.34
C HIS A 150 -4.51 10.61 -14.68
N TRP A 151 -3.23 10.73 -15.00
CA TRP A 151 -2.76 11.20 -16.31
C TRP A 151 -2.56 10.05 -17.31
N SER A 152 -3.57 9.22 -17.51
CA SER A 152 -3.54 8.01 -18.34
C SER A 152 -3.18 8.25 -19.82
N ARG A 153 -3.19 9.51 -20.30
CA ARG A 153 -2.65 9.86 -21.63
C ARG A 153 -1.13 9.68 -21.70
N LYS A 154 -0.44 9.78 -20.56
CA LYS A 154 1.00 9.47 -20.44
C LYS A 154 1.21 7.94 -20.44
N PRO A 155 2.03 7.37 -21.35
CA PRO A 155 2.33 5.94 -21.34
C PRO A 155 3.02 5.46 -20.07
N SER A 156 3.89 6.30 -19.45
CA SER A 156 4.56 6.02 -18.19
C SER A 156 3.55 5.86 -17.04
N ALA A 157 2.60 6.79 -16.88
CA ALA A 157 1.57 6.74 -15.86
C ALA A 157 0.66 5.51 -16.01
N ARG A 158 0.29 5.13 -17.24
CA ARG A 158 -0.45 3.89 -17.48
C ARG A 158 0.33 2.65 -17.05
N ARG A 159 1.61 2.55 -17.45
CA ARG A 159 2.46 1.41 -17.07
C ARG A 159 2.64 1.32 -15.55
N ALA A 160 2.87 2.45 -14.89
CA ALA A 160 3.00 2.52 -13.44
C ALA A 160 1.71 2.07 -12.73
N ALA A 161 0.54 2.53 -13.19
CA ALA A 161 -0.75 2.12 -12.66
C ALA A 161 -0.99 0.62 -12.84
N TYR A 162 -0.76 0.06 -14.03
CA TYR A 162 -0.88 -1.38 -14.28
C TYR A 162 0.11 -2.19 -13.42
N LYS A 163 1.36 -1.75 -13.30
CA LYS A 163 2.35 -2.42 -12.45
C LYS A 163 1.89 -2.46 -11.00
N ALA A 164 1.50 -1.31 -10.45
CA ALA A 164 1.00 -1.22 -9.08
C ALA A 164 -0.19 -2.15 -8.85
N PHE A 165 -1.18 -2.12 -9.75
CA PHE A 165 -2.36 -2.98 -9.67
C PHE A 165 -2.02 -4.46 -9.73
N LEU A 166 -1.20 -4.89 -10.72
CA LEU A 166 -0.89 -6.31 -10.90
C LEU A 166 -0.03 -6.87 -9.76
N VAL A 167 1.00 -6.14 -9.32
CA VAL A 167 1.87 -6.60 -8.23
C VAL A 167 1.07 -6.75 -6.93
N THR A 168 0.24 -5.77 -6.58
CA THR A 168 -0.60 -5.87 -5.39
C THR A 168 -1.65 -6.96 -5.53
N ARG A 169 -2.25 -7.13 -6.71
CA ARG A 169 -3.27 -8.16 -6.95
C ARG A 169 -2.72 -9.59 -6.82
N VAL A 170 -1.51 -9.84 -7.28
CA VAL A 170 -0.85 -11.15 -7.11
C VAL A 170 -0.64 -11.46 -5.62
N ALA A 171 -0.22 -10.48 -4.83
CA ALA A 171 -0.07 -10.63 -3.39
C ALA A 171 -1.43 -10.78 -2.67
N ASP A 172 -2.47 -10.07 -3.14
CA ASP A 172 -3.82 -10.11 -2.58
C ASP A 172 -4.46 -11.50 -2.66
N ILE A 173 -3.99 -12.38 -3.57
CA ILE A 173 -4.42 -13.80 -3.59
C ILE A 173 -4.13 -14.45 -2.23
N GLY A 174 -2.94 -14.25 -1.68
CA GLY A 174 -2.60 -14.74 -0.34
C GLY A 174 -3.48 -14.11 0.74
N PHE A 175 -3.73 -12.80 0.67
CA PHE A 175 -4.60 -12.11 1.61
C PHE A 175 -6.02 -12.68 1.64
N VAL A 176 -6.62 -12.89 0.46
CA VAL A 176 -7.98 -13.45 0.33
C VAL A 176 -8.02 -14.88 0.86
N LEU A 177 -7.07 -15.74 0.46
CA LEU A 177 -7.03 -17.14 0.92
C LEU A 177 -6.84 -17.24 2.44
N GLY A 178 -5.94 -16.42 3.02
CA GLY A 178 -5.74 -16.35 4.45
C GLY A 178 -7.00 -15.90 5.19
N THR A 179 -7.62 -14.81 4.73
CA THR A 179 -8.83 -14.25 5.31
C THR A 179 -10.01 -15.24 5.24
N VAL A 180 -10.27 -15.81 4.07
CA VAL A 180 -11.38 -16.78 3.88
C VAL A 180 -11.14 -18.05 4.71
N GLY A 181 -9.89 -18.53 4.79
CA GLY A 181 -9.54 -19.67 5.63
C GLY A 181 -9.77 -19.42 7.13
N LEU A 182 -9.43 -18.21 7.62
CA LEU A 182 -9.72 -17.81 9.01
C LEU A 182 -11.23 -17.77 9.29
N ILE A 183 -12.02 -17.18 8.38
CA ILE A 183 -13.50 -17.14 8.48
C ILE A 183 -14.09 -18.56 8.48
N ALA A 184 -13.67 -19.39 7.55
CA ALA A 184 -14.19 -20.77 7.42
C ALA A 184 -13.91 -21.61 8.66
N GLY A 185 -12.72 -21.50 9.24
CA GLY A 185 -12.36 -22.21 10.47
C GLY A 185 -12.99 -21.65 11.74
N ALA A 186 -13.37 -20.35 11.75
CA ALA A 186 -14.09 -19.74 12.87
C ALA A 186 -15.61 -19.88 12.77
N GLY A 187 -16.17 -20.18 11.59
CA GLY A 187 -17.61 -20.17 11.33
C GLY A 187 -18.24 -18.77 11.37
N THR A 188 -17.43 -17.73 11.41
CA THR A 188 -17.89 -16.33 11.43
C THR A 188 -16.85 -15.38 10.84
N SER A 189 -17.30 -14.27 10.24
CA SER A 189 -16.43 -13.19 9.80
C SER A 189 -16.12 -12.15 10.89
N SER A 190 -16.81 -12.20 12.04
CA SER A 190 -16.55 -11.33 13.19
C SER A 190 -15.11 -11.44 13.64
N LEU A 191 -14.46 -10.28 13.84
CA LEU A 191 -13.09 -10.23 14.35
C LEU A 191 -12.97 -10.91 15.73
N GLU A 192 -13.93 -10.69 16.63
CA GLU A 192 -13.95 -11.32 17.94
C GLU A 192 -14.07 -12.84 17.84
N GLY A 193 -14.97 -13.34 16.99
CA GLY A 193 -15.14 -14.77 16.76
C GLY A 193 -13.90 -15.43 16.15
N VAL A 194 -13.25 -14.75 15.21
CA VAL A 194 -11.97 -15.21 14.63
C VAL A 194 -10.86 -15.23 15.68
N ILE A 195 -10.76 -14.19 16.53
CA ILE A 195 -9.77 -14.16 17.63
C ILE A 195 -10.07 -15.27 18.64
N ALA A 196 -11.32 -15.50 19.00
CA ALA A 196 -11.70 -16.58 19.92
C ALA A 196 -11.37 -17.97 19.35
N ALA A 197 -11.58 -18.18 18.04
CA ALA A 197 -11.31 -19.47 17.39
C ALA A 197 -9.82 -19.76 17.21
N TRP A 198 -9.02 -18.72 16.89
CA TRP A 198 -7.63 -18.90 16.44
C TRP A 198 -6.58 -18.33 17.40
N GLY A 199 -6.94 -17.46 18.36
CA GLY A 199 -5.99 -16.75 19.22
C GLY A 199 -5.48 -17.55 20.41
N GLY A 200 -6.11 -18.68 20.75
CA GLY A 200 -5.70 -19.54 21.86
C GLY A 200 -4.39 -20.30 21.60
N ALA A 201 -3.63 -20.55 22.66
CA ALA A 201 -2.54 -21.53 22.60
C ALA A 201 -3.13 -22.94 22.67
N PRO A 202 -2.63 -23.91 21.88
CA PRO A 202 -3.04 -25.30 22.00
C PRO A 202 -2.65 -25.83 23.38
N THR A 203 -3.59 -26.41 24.10
CA THR A 203 -3.36 -27.09 25.38
C THR A 203 -3.26 -28.58 25.09
N CYS A 204 -2.12 -29.20 25.41
CA CYS A 204 -1.91 -30.61 25.23
C CYS A 204 -2.00 -31.33 26.59
N ASP A 205 -2.73 -32.43 26.64
CA ASP A 205 -2.77 -33.29 27.81
C ASP A 205 -1.48 -34.14 27.96
N PRO A 206 -1.25 -34.82 29.09
CA PRO A 206 -0.08 -35.67 29.29
C PRO A 206 0.02 -36.86 28.32
N LEU A 207 -1.07 -37.19 27.61
CA LEU A 207 -1.16 -38.27 26.61
C LEU A 207 -0.85 -37.73 25.19
N GLY A 208 -0.51 -36.43 25.05
CA GLY A 208 -0.18 -35.80 23.77
C GLY A 208 -1.41 -35.43 22.94
N GLN A 209 -2.62 -35.50 23.46
CA GLN A 209 -3.81 -35.00 22.80
C GLN A 209 -3.89 -33.48 22.98
N CYS A 210 -3.81 -32.73 21.89
CA CYS A 210 -3.86 -31.27 21.93
C CYS A 210 -5.28 -30.81 21.60
N THR A 211 -5.85 -29.99 22.50
CA THR A 211 -7.11 -29.26 22.28
C THR A 211 -6.79 -27.81 21.99
N GLY A 212 -7.47 -27.22 21.00
CA GLY A 212 -7.24 -25.83 20.56
C GLY A 212 -7.12 -25.72 19.06
N PRO A 213 -6.84 -24.51 18.54
CA PRO A 213 -6.72 -24.29 17.11
C PRO A 213 -5.52 -25.04 16.52
N ASP A 214 -5.69 -25.58 15.29
CA ASP A 214 -4.59 -26.19 14.55
C ASP A 214 -3.49 -25.15 14.30
N SER A 215 -2.36 -25.32 14.98
CA SER A 215 -1.24 -24.39 14.93
C SER A 215 -0.59 -24.32 13.55
N VAL A 216 -0.58 -25.42 12.79
CA VAL A 216 -0.01 -25.47 11.43
C VAL A 216 -0.93 -24.73 10.47
N LEU A 217 -2.23 -25.02 10.50
CA LEU A 217 -3.19 -24.33 9.64
C LEU A 217 -3.22 -22.83 9.93
N ARG A 218 -3.26 -22.42 11.21
CA ARG A 218 -3.14 -21.02 11.63
C ARG A 218 -1.90 -20.35 11.05
N ALA A 219 -0.75 -21.01 11.16
CA ALA A 219 0.52 -20.50 10.65
C ALA A 219 0.49 -20.33 9.12
N ILE A 220 -0.09 -21.27 8.38
CA ILE A 220 -0.27 -21.18 6.93
C ILE A 220 -1.19 -20.01 6.57
N LEU A 221 -2.38 -19.93 7.18
CA LEU A 221 -3.36 -18.88 6.86
C LEU A 221 -2.82 -17.48 7.14
N LEU A 222 -2.14 -17.29 8.27
CA LEU A 222 -1.54 -15.99 8.60
C LEU A 222 -0.32 -15.68 7.73
N THR A 223 0.46 -16.66 7.33
CA THR A 223 1.56 -16.44 6.37
C THR A 223 1.02 -16.01 5.01
N LEU A 224 -0.06 -16.61 4.52
CA LEU A 224 -0.73 -16.18 3.30
C LEU A 224 -1.27 -14.74 3.41
N LEU A 225 -1.89 -14.39 4.55
CA LEU A 225 -2.36 -13.04 4.81
C LEU A 225 -1.19 -12.04 4.83
N VAL A 226 -0.06 -12.40 5.46
CA VAL A 226 1.17 -11.59 5.47
C VAL A 226 1.68 -11.35 4.05
N VAL A 227 1.65 -12.33 3.14
CA VAL A 227 2.05 -12.13 1.73
C VAL A 227 1.25 -10.98 1.09
N GLY A 228 -0.07 -10.93 1.32
CA GLY A 228 -0.89 -9.81 0.84
C GLY A 228 -0.51 -8.47 1.48
N VAL A 229 -0.22 -8.47 2.78
CA VAL A 229 0.29 -7.28 3.49
C VAL A 229 1.60 -6.81 2.88
N LEU A 230 2.56 -7.70 2.61
CA LEU A 230 3.83 -7.36 1.96
C LEU A 230 3.62 -6.70 0.60
N GLY A 231 2.66 -7.20 -0.20
CA GLY A 231 2.34 -6.64 -1.50
C GLY A 231 1.82 -5.21 -1.43
N LYS A 232 0.77 -4.98 -0.64
CA LYS A 232 0.12 -3.67 -0.54
C LYS A 232 0.99 -2.64 0.20
N SER A 233 1.79 -3.11 1.15
CA SER A 233 2.76 -2.28 1.89
C SER A 233 4.10 -2.11 1.17
N ALA A 234 4.21 -2.59 -0.08
CA ALA A 234 5.42 -2.49 -0.90
C ALA A 234 6.68 -3.02 -0.19
N GLN A 235 6.58 -4.20 0.44
CA GLN A 235 7.71 -4.87 1.08
C GLN A 235 8.34 -5.90 0.14
N VAL A 236 9.60 -6.23 0.36
CA VAL A 236 10.30 -7.29 -0.40
C VAL A 236 9.49 -8.59 -0.33
N PRO A 237 9.21 -9.25 -1.46
CA PRO A 237 9.73 -9.01 -2.82
C PRO A 237 8.85 -8.09 -3.71
N PHE A 238 7.85 -7.40 -3.16
CA PHE A 238 6.84 -6.62 -3.90
C PHE A 238 7.08 -5.09 -3.86
N GLN A 239 8.31 -4.61 -3.56
CA GLN A 239 8.59 -3.21 -3.21
C GLN A 239 8.56 -2.21 -4.38
N ASP A 240 8.78 -2.66 -5.60
CA ASP A 240 9.20 -1.80 -6.73
C ASP A 240 8.04 -1.05 -7.44
N TRP A 241 6.78 -1.37 -7.11
CA TRP A 241 5.64 -0.65 -7.69
C TRP A 241 5.46 0.76 -7.09
N LEU A 242 5.89 0.95 -5.83
CA LEU A 242 5.60 2.18 -5.09
C LEU A 242 6.40 3.40 -5.60
N PRO A 243 7.70 3.29 -5.91
CA PRO A 243 8.45 4.37 -6.55
C PRO A 243 7.94 4.71 -7.96
N ASP A 244 7.43 3.74 -8.71
CA ASP A 244 6.85 3.99 -10.04
C ASP A 244 5.47 4.67 -9.93
N ALA A 245 4.75 4.48 -8.84
CA ALA A 245 3.50 5.20 -8.55
C ALA A 245 3.66 6.73 -8.49
N MET A 246 4.90 7.24 -8.48
CA MET A 246 5.21 8.68 -8.51
C MET A 246 4.82 9.37 -9.82
N GLU A 247 4.41 8.64 -10.84
CA GLU A 247 3.83 9.18 -12.08
C GLU A 247 2.46 9.86 -11.89
N GLY A 248 1.76 9.55 -10.80
CA GLY A 248 0.51 10.21 -10.42
C GLY A 248 0.71 11.64 -9.89
N PRO A 249 -0.38 12.42 -9.76
CA PRO A 249 -0.33 13.76 -9.15
C PRO A 249 0.24 13.73 -7.73
N THR A 250 1.04 14.74 -7.35
CA THR A 250 1.65 14.79 -6.01
C THR A 250 0.64 14.71 -4.85
N PRO A 251 -0.56 15.34 -4.91
CA PRO A 251 -1.59 15.13 -3.89
C PRO A 251 -2.07 13.67 -3.77
N ALA A 252 -2.18 12.94 -4.90
CA ALA A 252 -2.48 11.50 -4.87
C ALA A 252 -1.35 10.72 -4.18
N SER A 253 -0.08 11.05 -4.50
CA SER A 253 1.07 10.44 -3.84
C SER A 253 1.05 10.71 -2.33
N ALA A 254 0.72 11.93 -1.89
CA ALA A 254 0.59 12.26 -0.47
C ALA A 254 -0.43 11.36 0.23
N LEU A 255 -1.60 11.13 -0.37
CA LEU A 255 -2.65 10.29 0.21
C LEU A 255 -2.23 8.81 0.29
N ILE A 256 -1.77 8.24 -0.85
CA ILE A 256 -1.40 6.82 -0.95
C ILE A 256 -0.28 6.47 0.03
N HIS A 257 0.72 7.38 0.18
CA HIS A 257 1.94 7.10 0.93
C HIS A 257 1.88 7.50 2.41
N ALA A 258 1.00 8.44 2.81
CA ALA A 258 1.03 8.95 4.19
C ALA A 258 0.24 8.08 5.18
N ALA A 259 -1.03 7.86 4.93
CA ALA A 259 -1.95 7.32 5.95
C ALA A 259 -2.88 6.23 5.44
N THR A 260 -2.72 5.74 4.19
CA THR A 260 -3.74 4.91 3.59
C THR A 260 -3.20 3.58 3.07
N MET A 261 -3.14 3.35 1.77
CA MET A 261 -2.92 2.04 1.16
C MET A 261 -1.72 1.27 1.73
N VAL A 262 -0.55 1.92 1.80
CA VAL A 262 0.69 1.26 2.24
C VAL A 262 0.70 0.93 3.74
N ALA A 263 -0.10 1.64 4.53
CA ALA A 263 -0.24 1.46 5.97
C ALA A 263 -1.41 0.53 6.35
N ALA A 264 -2.28 0.17 5.40
CA ALA A 264 -3.43 -0.69 5.64
C ALA A 264 -3.05 -2.05 6.24
N GLY A 265 -1.91 -2.61 5.81
CA GLY A 265 -1.37 -3.86 6.36
C GLY A 265 -1.05 -3.78 7.86
N THR A 266 -0.56 -2.63 8.33
CA THR A 266 -0.34 -2.39 9.76
C THR A 266 -1.64 -2.43 10.55
N VAL A 267 -2.71 -1.80 10.03
CA VAL A 267 -4.03 -1.80 10.68
C VAL A 267 -4.63 -3.20 10.75
N VAL A 268 -4.58 -3.96 9.65
CA VAL A 268 -5.11 -5.33 9.62
C VAL A 268 -4.37 -6.26 10.57
N LEU A 269 -3.03 -6.23 10.55
CA LEU A 269 -2.23 -7.07 11.46
C LEU A 269 -2.38 -6.62 12.92
N ALA A 270 -2.60 -5.34 13.19
CA ALA A 270 -2.89 -4.84 14.53
C ALA A 270 -4.25 -5.36 15.03
N ALA A 271 -5.29 -5.36 14.19
CA ALA A 271 -6.59 -5.90 14.52
C ALA A 271 -6.53 -7.43 14.79
N LEU A 272 -5.74 -8.16 14.02
CA LEU A 272 -5.54 -9.61 14.17
C LEU A 272 -4.36 -9.96 15.10
N PHE A 273 -3.81 -8.99 15.83
CA PHE A 273 -2.59 -9.19 16.62
C PHE A 273 -2.67 -10.37 17.60
N PRO A 274 -3.76 -10.61 18.33
CA PRO A 274 -3.86 -11.76 19.23
C PRO A 274 -3.68 -13.11 18.54
N VAL A 275 -4.12 -13.23 17.27
CA VAL A 275 -3.94 -14.44 16.46
C VAL A 275 -2.54 -14.46 15.81
N PHE A 276 -2.10 -13.31 15.30
CA PHE A 276 -0.80 -13.15 14.62
C PHE A 276 0.37 -13.40 15.56
N ALA A 277 0.29 -12.92 16.81
CA ALA A 277 1.33 -13.11 17.81
C ALA A 277 1.61 -14.60 18.13
N GLN A 278 0.64 -15.48 17.90
CA GLN A 278 0.77 -16.94 18.09
C GLN A 278 1.31 -17.68 16.87
N ALA A 279 1.50 -17.01 15.71
CA ALA A 279 1.96 -17.63 14.47
C ALA A 279 3.44 -17.30 14.20
N GLU A 280 4.35 -18.08 14.77
CA GLU A 280 5.79 -17.81 14.70
C GLU A 280 6.30 -17.71 13.25
N SER A 281 5.87 -18.61 12.34
CA SER A 281 6.29 -18.57 10.94
C SER A 281 5.86 -17.28 10.23
N ALA A 282 4.64 -16.81 10.46
CA ALA A 282 4.13 -15.57 9.89
C ALA A 282 4.92 -14.35 10.43
N ARG A 283 5.27 -14.35 11.72
CA ARG A 283 6.14 -13.33 12.35
C ARG A 283 7.54 -13.33 11.75
N TRP A 284 8.13 -14.51 11.51
CA TRP A 284 9.44 -14.61 10.85
C TRP A 284 9.39 -14.11 9.41
N VAL A 285 8.39 -14.49 8.62
CA VAL A 285 8.22 -13.99 7.25
C VAL A 285 8.09 -12.47 7.22
N LEU A 286 7.26 -11.91 8.09
CA LEU A 286 7.09 -10.46 8.20
C LEU A 286 8.39 -9.77 8.66
N GLY A 287 9.01 -10.28 9.73
CA GLY A 287 10.21 -9.69 10.33
C GLY A 287 11.41 -9.70 9.40
N VAL A 288 11.68 -10.81 8.71
CA VAL A 288 12.79 -10.91 7.73
C VAL A 288 12.53 -10.00 6.53
N SER A 289 11.31 -10.05 5.96
CA SER A 289 10.97 -9.19 4.83
C SER A 289 11.10 -7.70 5.19
N THR A 290 10.57 -7.28 6.33
CA THR A 290 10.63 -5.87 6.75
C THR A 290 12.04 -5.43 7.12
N ALA A 291 12.84 -6.27 7.77
CA ALA A 291 14.23 -5.96 8.09
C ALA A 291 15.09 -5.74 6.84
N ILE A 292 14.93 -6.59 5.82
CA ILE A 292 15.60 -6.41 4.51
C ILE A 292 15.07 -5.15 3.84
N THR A 293 13.75 -4.96 3.83
CA THR A 293 13.11 -3.84 3.12
C THR A 293 13.51 -2.50 3.70
N MET A 294 13.50 -2.34 5.04
CA MET A 294 13.76 -1.02 5.65
C MET A 294 15.13 -0.48 5.30
N LEU A 295 16.16 -1.35 5.31
CA LEU A 295 17.53 -0.96 5.00
C LEU A 295 17.73 -0.78 3.49
N LEU A 296 17.27 -1.73 2.66
CA LEU A 296 17.35 -1.65 1.21
C LEU A 296 16.69 -0.38 0.68
N ALA A 297 15.46 -0.10 1.13
CA ALA A 297 14.72 1.08 0.69
C ALA A 297 15.36 2.39 1.16
N ALA A 298 15.96 2.42 2.36
CA ALA A 298 16.70 3.59 2.83
C ALA A 298 17.95 3.86 1.97
N LEU A 299 18.70 2.82 1.61
CA LEU A 299 19.85 2.94 0.70
C LEU A 299 19.42 3.38 -0.69
N LEU A 300 18.32 2.83 -1.22
CA LEU A 300 17.75 3.26 -2.51
C LEU A 300 17.31 4.72 -2.46
N ALA A 301 16.68 5.18 -1.38
CA ALA A 301 16.31 6.59 -1.19
C ALA A 301 17.54 7.51 -1.25
N LEU A 302 18.66 7.11 -0.62
CA LEU A 302 19.88 7.90 -0.61
C LEU A 302 20.47 8.09 -2.02
N GLY A 303 20.34 7.12 -2.92
CA GLY A 303 20.90 7.15 -4.27
C GLY A 303 19.99 7.71 -5.38
N GLN A 304 18.71 8.08 -5.08
CA GLN A 304 17.74 8.50 -6.10
C GLN A 304 18.08 9.84 -6.75
N SER A 305 17.88 9.93 -8.07
CA SER A 305 18.03 11.18 -8.83
C SER A 305 16.83 12.13 -8.73
N ASP A 306 15.65 11.62 -8.35
CA ASP A 306 14.40 12.37 -8.19
C ASP A 306 13.93 12.37 -6.73
N LEU A 307 13.62 13.56 -6.16
CA LEU A 307 13.23 13.68 -4.77
C LEU A 307 11.83 13.10 -4.46
N LYS A 308 10.93 13.05 -5.45
CA LYS A 308 9.63 12.41 -5.27
C LYS A 308 9.78 10.89 -5.14
N ARG A 309 10.68 10.28 -5.94
CA ARG A 309 11.06 8.86 -5.82
C ARG A 309 11.83 8.58 -4.53
N LEU A 310 12.70 9.51 -4.09
CA LEU A 310 13.35 9.45 -2.77
C LEU A 310 12.30 9.35 -1.64
N LEU A 311 11.27 10.21 -1.67
CA LEU A 311 10.19 10.16 -0.68
C LEU A 311 9.37 8.85 -0.77
N ALA A 312 9.21 8.27 -1.96
CA ALA A 312 8.56 6.98 -2.14
C ALA A 312 9.37 5.85 -1.48
N TRP A 313 10.67 5.73 -1.78
CA TRP A 313 11.54 4.75 -1.14
C TRP A 313 11.62 4.95 0.38
N SER A 314 11.66 6.20 0.84
CA SER A 314 11.60 6.48 2.27
C SER A 314 10.26 6.06 2.90
N THR A 315 9.15 6.02 2.12
CA THR A 315 7.88 5.45 2.58
C THR A 315 7.97 3.93 2.73
N VAL A 316 8.52 3.23 1.73
CA VAL A 316 8.78 1.77 1.79
C VAL A 316 9.55 1.42 3.06
N SER A 317 10.62 2.19 3.36
CA SER A 317 11.43 2.01 4.57
C SER A 317 10.64 2.26 5.87
N GLN A 318 9.85 3.34 5.96
CA GLN A 318 9.11 3.66 7.19
C GLN A 318 7.94 2.69 7.43
N VAL A 319 7.26 2.23 6.38
CA VAL A 319 6.22 1.19 6.50
C VAL A 319 6.83 -0.13 6.96
N ALA A 320 8.05 -0.46 6.51
CA ALA A 320 8.78 -1.61 7.04
C ALA A 320 9.04 -1.48 8.55
N ILE A 321 9.37 -0.28 9.04
CA ILE A 321 9.53 0.00 10.47
C ILE A 321 8.22 -0.22 11.24
N MET A 322 7.06 0.23 10.72
CA MET A 322 5.77 -0.01 11.35
C MET A 322 5.46 -1.50 11.49
N LEU A 323 5.61 -2.23 10.38
CA LEU A 323 5.33 -3.67 10.32
C LEU A 323 6.31 -4.48 11.15
N SER A 324 7.57 -4.04 11.26
CA SER A 324 8.59 -4.71 12.05
C SER A 324 8.33 -4.62 13.56
N ALA A 325 7.69 -3.54 14.02
CA ALA A 325 7.19 -3.45 15.39
C ALA A 325 6.23 -4.61 15.68
N LEU A 326 5.22 -4.83 14.83
CA LEU A 326 4.26 -5.92 14.99
C LEU A 326 4.91 -7.31 14.89
N ALA A 327 5.89 -7.49 13.99
CA ALA A 327 6.61 -8.76 13.85
C ALA A 327 7.41 -9.12 15.09
N SER A 328 7.93 -8.11 15.82
CA SER A 328 8.82 -8.29 16.98
C SER A 328 8.07 -8.21 18.30
N ALA A 329 6.92 -7.51 18.38
CA ALA A 329 6.20 -7.25 19.61
C ALA A 329 5.95 -8.54 20.43
N PRO A 330 6.23 -8.53 21.75
CA PRO A 330 5.75 -9.58 22.64
C PRO A 330 4.20 -9.65 22.60
N ALA A 331 3.66 -10.86 22.74
CA ALA A 331 2.21 -11.05 22.66
C ALA A 331 1.40 -10.26 23.72
N ALA A 332 2.05 -9.93 24.84
CA ALA A 332 1.43 -9.18 25.94
C ALA A 332 1.40 -7.67 25.73
N ASP A 333 2.26 -7.12 24.84
CA ASP A 333 2.47 -5.67 24.74
C ASP A 333 1.57 -5.01 23.68
N GLY A 334 1.11 -5.80 22.69
CA GLY A 334 0.16 -5.34 21.69
C GLY A 334 0.82 -4.66 20.47
N PRO A 335 0.03 -4.10 19.54
CA PRO A 335 0.50 -3.56 18.26
C PRO A 335 0.71 -2.04 18.26
N ASP A 336 0.53 -1.35 19.38
CA ASP A 336 0.31 0.11 19.43
C ASP A 336 1.54 0.94 19.00
N ALA A 337 2.76 0.45 19.19
CA ALA A 337 3.96 1.13 18.70
C ALA A 337 3.94 1.27 17.16
N GLY A 338 3.49 0.23 16.43
CA GLY A 338 3.31 0.28 14.99
C GLY A 338 2.22 1.25 14.56
N LEU A 339 1.09 1.29 15.28
CA LEU A 339 -0.01 2.22 15.01
C LEU A 339 0.36 3.68 15.33
N PHE A 340 1.10 3.93 16.41
CA PHE A 340 1.60 5.25 16.72
C PHE A 340 2.62 5.74 15.68
N HIS A 341 3.46 4.84 15.16
CA HIS A 341 4.35 5.21 14.05
C HIS A 341 3.55 5.47 12.76
N LEU A 342 2.44 4.78 12.50
CA LEU A 342 1.51 5.09 11.40
C LEU A 342 0.90 6.49 11.55
N TRP A 343 0.40 6.83 12.75
CA TRP A 343 -0.10 8.17 13.07
C TRP A 343 0.95 9.25 12.76
N SER A 344 2.14 9.08 13.29
CA SER A 344 3.25 10.02 13.12
C SER A 344 3.65 10.17 11.66
N HIS A 345 3.74 9.04 10.96
CA HIS A 345 4.07 8.97 9.54
C HIS A 345 3.04 9.68 8.67
N ALA A 346 1.76 9.55 8.99
CA ALA A 346 0.69 10.26 8.29
C ALA A 346 0.91 11.78 8.27
N LEU A 347 1.34 12.35 9.39
CA LEU A 347 1.59 13.79 9.53
C LEU A 347 2.83 14.25 8.75
N PHE A 348 4.00 13.66 9.02
CA PHE A 348 5.21 14.16 8.40
C PHE A 348 5.33 13.76 6.91
N LYS A 349 4.73 12.66 6.46
CA LYS A 349 4.79 12.28 5.05
C LYS A 349 3.85 13.11 4.18
N SER A 350 2.63 13.38 4.63
CA SER A 350 1.75 14.30 3.91
C SER A 350 2.38 15.68 3.80
N LEU A 351 3.00 16.19 4.87
CA LEU A 351 3.76 17.43 4.86
C LEU A 351 4.89 17.40 3.82
N LEU A 352 5.69 16.34 3.81
CA LEU A 352 6.82 16.18 2.88
C LEU A 352 6.39 16.15 1.42
N PHE A 353 5.40 15.32 1.07
CA PHE A 353 4.92 15.22 -0.31
C PHE A 353 4.28 16.52 -0.78
N LEU A 354 3.45 17.16 0.01
CA LEU A 354 2.80 18.42 -0.37
C LEU A 354 3.80 19.58 -0.42
N SER A 355 4.78 19.66 0.49
CA SER A 355 5.88 20.63 0.42
C SER A 355 6.73 20.43 -0.84
N LEU A 356 7.08 19.18 -1.17
CA LEU A 356 7.79 18.86 -2.41
C LEU A 356 6.94 19.19 -3.64
N GLY A 357 5.62 18.99 -3.58
CA GLY A 357 4.70 19.42 -4.63
C GLY A 357 4.75 20.92 -4.89
N LEU A 358 4.78 21.74 -3.84
CA LEU A 358 4.95 23.19 -3.97
C LEU A 358 6.34 23.55 -4.54
N LEU A 359 7.40 22.94 -4.04
CA LEU A 359 8.77 23.16 -4.51
C LEU A 359 8.93 22.73 -5.97
N GLY A 360 8.35 21.60 -6.35
CA GLY A 360 8.35 21.07 -7.72
C GLY A 360 7.62 21.99 -8.70
N VAL A 361 6.49 22.59 -8.33
CA VAL A 361 5.81 23.62 -9.13
C VAL A 361 6.69 24.85 -9.33
N VAL A 362 7.42 25.28 -8.29
CA VAL A 362 8.35 26.43 -8.37
C VAL A 362 9.57 26.12 -9.23
N ALA A 363 10.10 24.89 -9.15
CA ALA A 363 11.28 24.46 -9.88
C ALA A 363 10.98 24.02 -11.33
N GLY A 364 9.75 23.56 -11.61
CA GLY A 364 9.36 22.97 -12.88
C GLY A 364 9.50 21.45 -12.95
N GLY A 365 9.79 20.77 -11.80
CA GLY A 365 9.91 19.32 -11.70
C GLY A 365 10.46 18.88 -10.35
N THR A 366 10.60 17.56 -10.14
CA THR A 366 11.05 16.97 -8.88
C THR A 366 12.44 16.34 -8.92
N ALA A 367 13.12 16.37 -10.09
CA ALA A 367 14.50 15.95 -10.22
C ALA A 367 15.42 16.79 -9.33
N ALA A 368 16.40 16.16 -8.70
CA ALA A 368 17.34 16.83 -7.78
C ALA A 368 18.07 18.00 -8.45
N SER A 369 18.42 17.87 -9.75
CA SER A 369 19.04 18.94 -10.55
C SER A 369 18.15 20.19 -10.68
N LEU A 370 16.83 20.03 -10.86
CA LEU A 370 15.87 21.12 -10.98
C LEU A 370 15.58 21.78 -9.61
N LEU A 371 15.66 21.01 -8.54
CA LEU A 371 15.35 21.45 -7.20
C LEU A 371 16.53 22.14 -6.48
N ARG A 372 17.73 22.14 -7.06
CA ARG A 372 18.89 22.82 -6.46
C ARG A 372 18.58 24.30 -6.20
N GLY A 373 18.73 24.71 -4.95
CA GLY A 373 18.51 26.09 -4.51
C GLY A 373 17.07 26.60 -4.57
N VAL A 374 16.08 25.74 -4.88
CA VAL A 374 14.67 26.17 -4.97
C VAL A 374 14.15 26.72 -3.63
N GLY A 375 14.75 26.32 -2.52
CA GLY A 375 14.41 26.81 -1.17
C GLY A 375 14.61 28.32 -0.99
N THR A 376 15.46 28.96 -1.79
CA THR A 376 15.61 30.43 -1.79
C THR A 376 14.42 31.13 -2.44
N ARG A 377 13.76 30.48 -3.42
CA ARG A 377 12.59 30.98 -4.14
C ARG A 377 11.27 30.73 -3.40
N SER A 378 11.24 29.75 -2.46
CA SER A 378 10.06 29.39 -1.67
C SER A 378 10.43 29.13 -0.22
N ARG A 379 10.42 30.20 0.61
CA ARG A 379 10.69 30.09 2.05
C ARG A 379 9.72 29.12 2.74
N LEU A 380 8.42 29.21 2.43
CA LEU A 380 7.41 28.32 3.01
C LEU A 380 7.74 26.85 2.68
N GLY A 381 7.93 26.52 1.40
CA GLY A 381 8.26 25.15 0.99
C GLY A 381 9.56 24.64 1.65
N ARG A 382 10.58 25.51 1.77
CA ARG A 382 11.84 25.17 2.45
C ARG A 382 11.64 24.78 3.91
N TRP A 383 10.93 25.61 4.68
CA TRP A 383 10.79 25.37 6.12
C TRP A 383 9.82 24.22 6.42
N THR A 384 8.72 24.11 5.68
CA THR A 384 7.77 22.99 5.85
C THR A 384 8.40 21.66 5.45
N PHE A 385 9.21 21.65 4.39
CA PHE A 385 9.97 20.47 3.98
C PHE A 385 11.03 20.10 5.04
N LEU A 386 11.75 21.07 5.60
CA LEU A 386 12.72 20.84 6.67
C LEU A 386 12.07 20.21 7.91
N ILE A 387 10.93 20.75 8.37
CA ILE A 387 10.19 20.19 9.52
C ILE A 387 9.83 18.73 9.27
N GLY A 388 9.31 18.43 8.08
CA GLY A 388 8.99 17.05 7.68
C GLY A 388 10.23 16.15 7.66
N LEU A 389 11.37 16.63 7.14
CA LEU A 389 12.63 15.87 7.10
C LEU A 389 13.23 15.63 8.48
N LEU A 390 13.17 16.58 9.38
CA LEU A 390 13.62 16.42 10.77
C LEU A 390 12.78 15.36 11.50
N SER A 391 11.47 15.41 11.30
CA SER A 391 10.55 14.39 11.84
C SER A 391 10.82 13.02 11.21
N LEU A 392 11.02 12.94 9.89
CA LEU A 392 11.38 11.71 9.17
C LEU A 392 12.73 11.15 9.64
N ALA A 393 13.73 11.99 9.88
CA ALA A 393 15.03 11.57 10.43
C ALA A 393 14.91 10.98 11.84
N GLY A 394 13.87 11.36 12.59
CA GLY A 394 13.66 10.90 13.96
C GLY A 394 14.24 11.84 15.01
N VAL A 395 14.33 13.14 14.69
CA VAL A 395 14.82 14.12 15.68
C VAL A 395 13.93 14.09 16.92
N PRO A 396 14.52 14.00 18.12
CA PRO A 396 13.80 13.95 19.39
C PRO A 396 12.75 15.06 19.54
N PHE A 397 11.71 14.79 20.29
CA PHE A 397 10.56 15.68 20.55
C PHE A 397 9.64 15.97 19.37
N LEU A 398 10.07 15.70 18.13
CA LEU A 398 9.16 15.67 16.99
C LEU A 398 8.38 14.36 16.96
N VAL A 399 7.17 14.38 16.39
CA VAL A 399 6.28 13.22 16.37
C VAL A 399 6.95 11.98 15.76
N GLY A 400 7.78 12.14 14.72
CA GLY A 400 8.51 11.02 14.10
C GLY A 400 9.66 10.49 14.97
N GLY A 401 10.29 11.33 15.80
CA GLY A 401 11.30 10.90 16.77
C GLY A 401 10.67 10.07 17.88
N LEU A 402 9.60 10.60 18.49
CA LEU A 402 8.85 9.92 19.54
C LEU A 402 8.37 8.54 19.09
N SER A 403 7.75 8.46 17.92
CA SER A 403 7.22 7.17 17.43
C SER A 403 8.31 6.15 17.11
N LYS A 404 9.46 6.57 16.60
CA LYS A 404 10.60 5.67 16.36
C LYS A 404 11.20 5.14 17.64
N GLU A 405 11.23 5.95 18.69
CA GLU A 405 11.70 5.55 20.00
C GLU A 405 10.83 4.41 20.57
N HIS A 406 9.51 4.54 20.49
CA HIS A 406 8.59 3.48 20.92
C HIS A 406 8.72 2.21 20.08
N VAL A 407 8.86 2.33 18.75
CA VAL A 407 9.14 1.16 17.89
C VAL A 407 10.47 0.51 18.27
N LEU A 408 11.50 1.29 18.58
CA LEU A 408 12.80 0.76 18.97
C LEU A 408 12.72 0.01 20.31
N ALA A 409 11.97 0.56 21.28
CA ALA A 409 11.73 -0.08 22.58
C ALA A 409 10.99 -1.42 22.40
N GLU A 410 9.94 -1.45 21.58
CA GLU A 410 9.15 -2.64 21.26
C GLU A 410 10.02 -3.73 20.58
N VAL A 411 10.78 -3.34 19.54
CA VAL A 411 11.69 -4.26 18.83
C VAL A 411 12.78 -4.79 19.76
N TYR A 412 13.30 -3.96 20.67
CA TYR A 412 14.29 -4.40 21.66
C TYR A 412 13.68 -5.40 22.64
N ALA A 413 12.49 -5.15 23.17
CA ALA A 413 11.78 -6.11 24.03
C ALA A 413 11.56 -7.45 23.30
N GLY A 414 11.20 -7.42 22.02
CA GLY A 414 11.10 -8.60 21.18
C GLY A 414 12.42 -9.30 20.87
N ALA A 415 13.54 -8.55 20.82
CA ALA A 415 14.86 -9.12 20.57
C ALA A 415 15.39 -9.99 21.75
N MET A 416 14.88 -9.74 22.96
CA MET A 416 15.19 -10.56 24.14
C MET A 416 14.39 -11.87 24.19
N ASN A 417 13.37 -12.01 23.35
CA ASN A 417 12.50 -13.18 23.24
C ASN A 417 12.83 -14.00 21.98
N ARG A 418 12.17 -15.17 21.83
CA ARG A 418 12.27 -15.96 20.61
C ARG A 418 11.55 -15.24 19.45
N GLY A 419 12.18 -15.19 18.27
CA GLY A 419 11.57 -14.57 17.09
C GLY A 419 12.57 -13.74 16.27
N PRO A 420 12.09 -12.94 15.28
CA PRO A 420 12.95 -12.17 14.38
C PRO A 420 13.55 -10.91 15.01
N GLY A 421 13.24 -10.60 16.29
CA GLY A 421 13.52 -9.31 16.93
C GLY A 421 14.97 -8.84 16.84
N LEU A 422 15.97 -9.72 17.05
CA LEU A 422 17.40 -9.35 16.97
C LEU A 422 17.78 -8.92 15.54
N PHE A 423 17.33 -9.65 14.52
CA PHE A 423 17.60 -9.31 13.12
C PHE A 423 16.94 -7.99 12.73
N VAL A 424 15.71 -7.79 13.18
CA VAL A 424 14.95 -6.53 13.00
C VAL A 424 15.66 -5.37 13.70
N LEU A 425 16.13 -5.55 14.95
CA LEU A 425 16.84 -4.52 15.73
C LEU A 425 18.10 -4.04 15.01
N CYS A 426 18.94 -4.95 14.56
CA CYS A 426 20.16 -4.60 13.82
C CYS A 426 19.85 -3.80 12.54
N SER A 427 18.83 -4.24 11.78
CA SER A 427 18.42 -3.55 10.57
C SER A 427 17.81 -2.17 10.87
N LEU A 428 17.04 -2.04 11.95
CA LEU A 428 16.44 -0.78 12.38
C LEU A 428 17.51 0.25 12.75
N LEU A 429 18.50 -0.12 13.56
CA LEU A 429 19.60 0.77 13.95
C LEU A 429 20.39 1.26 12.72
N ALA A 430 20.71 0.37 11.79
CA ALA A 430 21.36 0.74 10.54
C ALA A 430 20.47 1.68 9.69
N THR A 431 19.17 1.41 9.65
CA THR A 431 18.20 2.21 8.89
C THR A 431 18.06 3.63 9.44
N VAL A 432 18.15 3.84 10.76
CA VAL A 432 18.13 5.18 11.36
C VAL A 432 19.27 6.05 10.81
N VAL A 433 20.49 5.51 10.73
CA VAL A 433 21.66 6.21 10.17
C VAL A 433 21.41 6.62 8.71
N VAL A 434 20.95 5.68 7.87
CA VAL A 434 20.72 5.95 6.44
C VAL A 434 19.54 6.91 6.26
N THR A 435 18.50 6.82 7.12
CA THR A 435 17.36 7.75 7.10
C THR A 435 17.81 9.19 7.37
N ALA A 436 18.65 9.40 8.37
CA ALA A 436 19.22 10.71 8.64
C ALA A 436 20.07 11.21 7.47
N ALA A 437 20.86 10.33 6.84
CA ALA A 437 21.68 10.68 5.70
C ALA A 437 20.87 11.14 4.49
N TYR A 438 19.83 10.37 4.04
CA TYR A 438 19.04 10.80 2.88
C TYR A 438 18.14 12.01 3.20
N SER A 439 17.68 12.17 4.46
CA SER A 439 16.93 13.36 4.87
C SER A 439 17.80 14.61 4.80
N THR A 440 19.02 14.54 5.31
CA THR A 440 20.02 15.61 5.21
C THR A 440 20.35 15.92 3.75
N ARG A 441 20.58 14.91 2.91
CA ARG A 441 20.78 15.08 1.47
C ARG A 441 19.63 15.84 0.82
N ALA A 442 18.38 15.41 1.08
CA ALA A 442 17.20 16.05 0.48
C ALA A 442 17.11 17.55 0.84
N PHE A 443 17.49 17.90 2.07
CA PHE A 443 17.56 19.30 2.48
C PHE A 443 18.70 20.06 1.80
N LEU A 444 19.90 19.48 1.72
CA LEU A 444 21.05 20.09 1.08
C LEU A 444 20.76 20.42 -0.39
N VAL A 445 20.11 19.53 -1.12
CA VAL A 445 19.71 19.77 -2.52
C VAL A 445 18.84 21.03 -2.65
N ILE A 446 17.84 21.22 -1.80
CA ILE A 446 16.95 22.38 -1.90
C ILE A 446 17.54 23.66 -1.32
N ALA A 447 18.54 23.54 -0.42
CA ALA A 447 19.11 24.68 0.31
C ALA A 447 20.38 25.25 -0.34
N GLN A 448 21.16 24.42 -1.06
CA GLN A 448 22.39 24.86 -1.73
C GLN A 448 22.07 25.81 -2.86
N THR A 449 22.77 26.94 -2.92
CA THR A 449 22.74 27.85 -4.09
C THR A 449 23.30 27.12 -5.30
N ALA A 450 22.61 27.22 -6.44
CA ALA A 450 23.17 26.73 -7.70
C ALA A 450 24.46 27.51 -8.00
N ASN A 451 25.60 26.83 -8.02
CA ASN A 451 26.79 27.40 -8.64
C ASN A 451 26.53 27.45 -10.14
N ASP A 452 26.74 28.60 -10.77
CA ASP A 452 26.42 28.89 -12.18
C ASP A 452 27.23 28.06 -13.22
N GLU A 453 28.02 27.08 -12.80
CA GLU A 453 28.98 26.39 -13.65
C GLU A 453 28.62 24.97 -14.13
N GLU A 454 27.48 24.37 -13.73
CA GLU A 454 27.05 23.11 -14.34
C GLU A 454 25.94 23.34 -15.36
N PRO A 455 26.25 23.19 -16.69
CA PRO A 455 25.18 23.20 -17.69
C PRO A 455 24.18 22.10 -17.39
N ALA A 456 22.89 22.45 -17.42
CA ALA A 456 21.79 21.48 -17.32
C ALA A 456 22.01 20.44 -18.44
N THR A 457 22.60 19.29 -18.10
CA THR A 457 22.62 18.15 -19.00
C THR A 457 21.17 17.81 -19.33
N ASP A 458 20.90 17.60 -20.62
CA ASP A 458 19.57 17.30 -21.21
C ASP A 458 18.86 16.08 -20.62
N ALA A 459 18.67 16.06 -19.33
CA ALA A 459 17.65 15.23 -18.69
C ALA A 459 16.31 15.98 -18.84
N ALA A 460 15.81 15.99 -20.09
CA ALA A 460 14.44 16.36 -20.36
C ALA A 460 13.55 15.42 -19.51
N SER A 461 13.23 15.86 -18.31
CA SER A 461 12.14 15.26 -17.54
C SER A 461 10.89 15.43 -18.39
N THR A 462 10.37 14.33 -18.92
CA THR A 462 9.12 14.23 -19.71
C THR A 462 7.89 14.78 -18.98
N ASP A 463 8.07 15.39 -17.83
CA ASP A 463 7.05 15.96 -16.94
C ASP A 463 6.85 17.46 -17.03
N ALA A 464 7.70 18.18 -17.76
CA ALA A 464 7.49 19.59 -17.97
C ALA A 464 6.34 19.83 -18.94
N GLN A 465 5.17 20.16 -18.42
CA GLN A 465 4.13 20.85 -19.20
C GLN A 465 4.47 22.35 -19.18
N PRO A 466 5.07 22.93 -20.23
CA PRO A 466 5.63 24.29 -20.23
C PRO A 466 4.60 25.39 -19.92
N ASN A 467 3.33 25.18 -20.22
CA ASN A 467 2.26 26.18 -20.03
C ASN A 467 1.61 26.16 -18.65
N ARG A 468 1.84 25.09 -17.84
CA ARG A 468 1.17 24.94 -16.54
C ARG A 468 1.93 25.62 -15.40
N THR A 469 3.26 25.65 -15.47
CA THR A 469 4.11 26.22 -14.41
C THR A 469 3.95 27.72 -14.24
N ASP A 470 3.76 28.47 -15.31
CA ASP A 470 3.65 29.95 -15.24
C ASP A 470 2.26 30.41 -14.76
N ALA A 471 1.19 29.71 -15.12
CA ALA A 471 -0.15 30.00 -14.65
C ALA A 471 -0.28 29.73 -13.15
N VAL A 472 0.25 28.59 -12.65
CA VAL A 472 0.22 28.23 -11.22
C VAL A 472 1.17 29.10 -10.38
N ARG A 473 2.28 29.58 -10.95
CA ARG A 473 3.20 30.52 -10.29
C ARG A 473 2.56 31.88 -10.00
N ARG A 474 1.66 32.36 -10.86
CA ARG A 474 1.04 33.68 -10.75
C ARG A 474 -0.20 33.74 -9.87
N GLN A 475 -0.76 32.57 -9.49
CA GLN A 475 -2.01 32.51 -8.72
C GLN A 475 -1.78 32.38 -7.22
N GLY A 476 -2.69 32.93 -6.42
CA GLY A 476 -2.64 32.91 -4.97
C GLY A 476 -2.52 31.48 -4.39
N ARG A 477 -1.44 31.27 -3.63
CA ARG A 477 -1.09 29.99 -3.00
C ARG A 477 -1.83 29.76 -1.67
N GLY A 478 -2.88 30.53 -1.37
CA GLY A 478 -3.55 30.54 -0.07
C GLY A 478 -3.92 29.14 0.45
N PRO A 479 -4.69 28.34 -0.31
CA PRO A 479 -5.08 26.99 0.14
C PRO A 479 -3.89 26.07 0.39
N ALA A 480 -2.91 26.06 -0.51
CA ALA A 480 -1.71 25.26 -0.35
C ALA A 480 -0.87 25.69 0.86
N SER A 481 -0.73 27.00 1.07
CA SER A 481 0.02 27.54 2.21
C SER A 481 -0.65 27.20 3.54
N ALA A 482 -1.98 27.33 3.63
CA ALA A 482 -2.74 26.98 4.83
C ALA A 482 -2.55 25.49 5.20
N VAL A 483 -2.68 24.58 4.22
CA VAL A 483 -2.45 23.14 4.42
C VAL A 483 -1.04 22.85 4.92
N LEU A 484 -0.02 23.44 4.29
CA LEU A 484 1.37 23.22 4.68
C LEU A 484 1.69 23.72 6.08
N VAL A 485 1.17 24.89 6.46
CA VAL A 485 1.35 25.44 7.81
C VAL A 485 0.64 24.56 8.84
N THR A 486 -0.60 24.16 8.58
CA THR A 486 -1.35 23.25 9.48
C THR A 486 -0.64 21.93 9.69
N LEU A 487 -0.20 21.26 8.60
CA LEU A 487 0.51 20.00 8.72
C LEU A 487 1.89 20.17 9.39
N ALA A 488 2.59 21.28 9.18
CA ALA A 488 3.84 21.58 9.87
C ALA A 488 3.63 21.74 11.38
N LEU A 489 2.61 22.50 11.78
CA LEU A 489 2.25 22.65 13.20
C LEU A 489 1.89 21.30 13.81
N LEU A 490 1.05 20.50 13.14
CA LEU A 490 0.69 19.16 13.62
C LEU A 490 1.89 18.21 13.67
N THR A 491 2.85 18.34 12.76
CA THR A 491 4.10 17.55 12.80
C THR A 491 4.97 17.93 13.99
N LEU A 492 4.96 19.22 14.40
CA LEU A 492 5.70 19.69 15.58
C LEU A 492 5.03 19.25 16.89
N ILE A 493 3.70 19.36 16.97
CA ILE A 493 2.94 19.13 18.22
C ILE A 493 2.22 17.78 18.24
N GLY A 494 2.25 17.00 17.17
CA GLY A 494 1.48 15.74 17.03
C GLY A 494 1.83 14.69 18.08
N GLY A 495 3.00 14.79 18.73
CA GLY A 495 3.36 13.97 19.88
C GLY A 495 2.48 14.20 21.11
N LEU A 496 1.77 15.34 21.19
CA LEU A 496 0.81 15.60 22.28
C LEU A 496 -0.37 14.62 22.29
N VAL A 497 -0.58 13.84 21.21
CA VAL A 497 -1.56 12.75 21.18
C VAL A 497 -1.31 11.71 22.27
N LEU A 498 -0.07 11.58 22.75
CA LEU A 498 0.29 10.70 23.86
C LEU A 498 -0.34 11.12 25.20
N ILE A 499 -0.64 12.41 25.37
CA ILE A 499 -1.34 12.92 26.57
C ILE A 499 -2.79 12.43 26.64
N LEU A 500 -3.37 12.06 25.48
CA LEU A 500 -4.75 11.55 25.39
C LEU A 500 -4.85 10.06 25.67
N ASP A 501 -3.74 9.40 25.99
CA ASP A 501 -3.66 7.95 26.30
C ASP A 501 -4.36 7.07 25.25
N LEU A 502 -4.16 7.40 23.98
CA LEU A 502 -4.77 6.69 22.84
C LEU A 502 -4.00 5.43 22.42
N PHE A 503 -2.75 5.31 22.86
CA PHE A 503 -1.87 4.18 22.55
C PHE A 503 -1.25 3.65 23.84
N THR A 504 -1.23 2.33 23.98
CA THR A 504 -0.50 1.63 25.05
C THR A 504 0.95 1.45 24.64
N LEU A 505 1.85 2.22 25.18
CA LEU A 505 3.24 2.26 24.75
C LEU A 505 4.18 1.97 25.92
N HIS A 506 5.32 1.35 25.63
CA HIS A 506 6.40 1.21 26.61
C HIS A 506 6.94 2.57 27.05
N GLU A 507 7.40 2.65 28.29
CA GLU A 507 8.07 3.86 28.78
C GLU A 507 9.28 4.22 27.90
N ALA A 508 9.42 5.50 27.60
CA ALA A 508 10.54 6.03 26.85
C ALA A 508 11.84 5.85 27.63
N SER A 509 12.86 5.29 27.02
CA SER A 509 14.16 5.06 27.62
C SER A 509 15.18 6.11 27.19
N TRP A 510 15.77 6.84 28.16
CA TRP A 510 16.83 7.80 27.89
C TRP A 510 18.03 7.20 27.16
N ILE A 511 18.29 5.89 27.35
CA ILE A 511 19.35 5.17 26.67
C ILE A 511 19.05 5.09 25.17
N TRP A 512 17.83 4.70 24.79
CA TRP A 512 17.44 4.61 23.40
C TRP A 512 17.36 5.99 22.74
N LEU A 513 16.93 7.01 23.45
CA LEU A 513 16.98 8.38 22.98
C LEU A 513 18.42 8.81 22.65
N ALA A 514 19.36 8.57 23.57
CA ALA A 514 20.78 8.88 23.37
C ALA A 514 21.36 8.11 22.16
N VAL A 515 21.08 6.81 22.04
CA VAL A 515 21.50 5.98 20.90
C VAL A 515 20.96 6.56 19.60
N THR A 516 19.68 6.91 19.54
CA THR A 516 19.05 7.50 18.36
C THR A 516 19.70 8.82 17.97
N VAL A 517 20.00 9.71 18.92
CA VAL A 517 20.70 10.98 18.66
C VAL A 517 22.08 10.75 18.06
N VAL A 518 22.84 9.79 18.60
CA VAL A 518 24.16 9.43 18.04
C VAL A 518 24.03 8.91 16.62
N LEU A 519 23.11 7.98 16.36
CA LEU A 519 22.91 7.42 15.02
C LEU A 519 22.47 8.48 13.99
N ILE A 520 21.56 9.39 14.37
CA ILE A 520 21.16 10.53 13.53
C ILE A 520 22.37 11.42 13.24
N SER A 521 23.18 11.73 14.24
CA SER A 521 24.38 12.58 14.10
C SER A 521 25.38 11.94 13.14
N VAL A 522 25.60 10.63 13.23
CA VAL A 522 26.45 9.87 12.29
C VAL A 522 25.88 9.97 10.86
N GLY A 523 24.58 9.74 10.67
CA GLY A 523 23.94 9.82 9.35
C GLY A 523 24.02 11.23 8.73
N CYS A 524 23.77 12.28 9.52
CA CYS A 524 23.96 13.66 9.10
C CYS A 524 25.42 13.95 8.72
N GLY A 525 26.37 13.53 9.55
CA GLY A 525 27.80 13.67 9.29
C GLY A 525 28.26 13.00 8.00
N LEU A 526 27.75 11.78 7.70
CA LEU A 526 28.00 11.08 6.44
C LEU A 526 27.48 11.87 5.25
N ALA A 527 26.23 12.39 5.32
CA ALA A 527 25.67 13.19 4.25
C ALA A 527 26.46 14.50 4.01
N PHE A 528 26.86 15.20 5.08
CA PHE A 528 27.72 16.39 4.96
C PHE A 528 29.11 16.06 4.39
N ALA A 529 29.71 14.95 4.82
CA ALA A 529 31.01 14.51 4.28
C ALA A 529 30.93 14.18 2.80
N LEU A 530 29.88 13.50 2.37
CA LEU A 530 29.60 13.21 0.96
C LEU A 530 29.22 14.48 0.17
N GLY A 531 28.59 15.47 0.83
CA GLY A 531 28.07 16.70 0.22
C GLY A 531 29.09 17.82 0.04
N ARG A 532 30.35 17.68 0.51
CA ARG A 532 31.38 18.74 0.43
C ARG A 532 31.71 19.22 -0.98
N SER A 533 31.48 18.39 -1.99
CA SER A 533 31.78 18.71 -3.39
C SER A 533 30.65 18.36 -4.37
N GLY A 534 29.39 18.47 -3.94
CA GLY A 534 28.20 18.21 -4.77
C GLY A 534 27.08 17.46 -4.06
N ASP A 535 26.16 16.86 -4.83
CA ASP A 535 25.05 16.07 -4.26
C ASP A 535 25.58 14.77 -3.60
N PRO A 536 25.33 14.56 -2.30
CA PRO A 536 25.72 13.33 -1.59
C PRO A 536 25.25 12.06 -2.27
N GLY A 537 24.04 12.06 -2.87
CA GLY A 537 23.47 10.89 -3.53
C GLY A 537 24.17 10.52 -4.83
N VAL A 538 24.56 11.50 -5.62
CA VAL A 538 25.33 11.25 -6.85
C VAL A 538 26.69 10.64 -6.49
N ARG A 539 27.34 11.12 -5.45
CA ARG A 539 28.62 10.54 -4.96
C ARG A 539 28.45 9.15 -4.38
N PHE A 540 27.39 8.93 -3.60
CA PHE A 540 27.09 7.62 -3.03
C PHE A 540 26.79 6.59 -4.13
N ALA A 541 25.94 6.93 -5.08
CA ALA A 541 25.58 6.03 -6.17
C ALA A 541 26.72 5.85 -7.20
N GLY A 542 27.58 6.87 -7.39
CA GLY A 542 28.71 6.83 -8.30
C GLY A 542 28.31 6.35 -9.70
N ARG A 543 29.12 5.47 -10.30
CA ARG A 543 28.84 4.84 -11.61
C ARG A 543 27.58 3.96 -11.64
N HIS A 544 26.98 3.65 -10.49
CA HIS A 544 25.82 2.78 -10.37
C HIS A 544 24.50 3.56 -10.24
N GLY A 545 24.48 4.88 -10.43
CA GLY A 545 23.28 5.73 -10.27
C GLY A 545 22.06 5.17 -10.97
N HIS A 546 22.20 4.71 -12.22
CA HIS A 546 21.09 4.08 -12.94
C HIS A 546 20.50 2.84 -12.24
N ARG A 547 21.32 2.05 -11.51
CA ARG A 547 20.81 0.89 -10.74
C ARG A 547 19.97 1.33 -9.56
N PHE A 548 20.32 2.44 -8.91
CA PHE A 548 19.52 3.01 -7.83
C PHE A 548 18.17 3.54 -8.36
N ASP A 549 18.19 4.22 -9.50
CA ASP A 549 16.95 4.73 -10.12
C ASP A 549 16.03 3.61 -10.60
N THR A 550 16.57 2.45 -10.97
CA THR A 550 15.82 1.27 -11.43
C THR A 550 15.57 0.23 -10.34
N GLY A 551 15.77 0.55 -9.05
CA GLY A 551 15.50 -0.37 -7.95
C GLY A 551 16.31 -1.68 -8.03
N PHE A 552 17.59 -1.62 -8.45
CA PHE A 552 18.48 -2.76 -8.72
C PHE A 552 17.92 -3.77 -9.73
N GLY A 553 17.03 -3.31 -10.64
CA GLY A 553 16.53 -4.14 -11.74
C GLY A 553 15.42 -5.11 -11.36
N ALA A 554 14.64 -4.82 -10.32
CA ALA A 554 13.46 -5.60 -9.92
C ALA A 554 12.49 -5.84 -11.09
N ASP A 555 12.31 -4.86 -11.98
CA ASP A 555 11.55 -5.00 -13.23
C ASP A 555 12.02 -6.17 -14.12
N THR A 556 13.30 -6.53 -14.08
CA THR A 556 13.83 -7.63 -14.86
C THR A 556 13.32 -8.97 -14.31
N ALA A 557 13.28 -9.12 -12.98
CA ALA A 557 12.70 -10.28 -12.31
C ALA A 557 11.20 -10.40 -12.60
N TYR A 558 10.44 -9.30 -12.47
CA TYR A 558 9.01 -9.29 -12.79
C TYR A 558 8.71 -9.63 -14.25
N ARG A 559 9.50 -9.09 -15.18
CA ARG A 559 9.38 -9.44 -16.61
C ARG A 559 9.74 -10.90 -16.91
N ALA A 560 10.70 -11.48 -16.19
CA ALA A 560 11.03 -12.90 -16.33
C ALA A 560 9.87 -13.79 -15.85
N LEU A 561 9.29 -13.47 -14.69
CA LEU A 561 8.10 -14.16 -14.15
C LEU A 561 6.90 -14.01 -15.10
N ALA A 562 6.61 -12.81 -15.57
CA ALA A 562 5.52 -12.55 -16.51
C ALA A 562 5.69 -13.35 -17.82
N ARG A 563 6.91 -13.45 -18.35
CA ARG A 563 7.19 -14.28 -19.54
C ARG A 563 6.92 -15.75 -19.30
N ALA A 564 7.28 -16.27 -18.14
CA ALA A 564 7.00 -17.68 -17.77
C ALA A 564 5.47 -17.93 -17.68
N VAL A 565 4.72 -17.03 -17.05
CA VAL A 565 3.25 -17.12 -16.96
C VAL A 565 2.60 -17.05 -18.35
N VAL A 566 3.04 -16.11 -19.21
CA VAL A 566 2.53 -15.98 -20.58
C VAL A 566 2.87 -17.22 -21.42
N ALA A 567 4.07 -17.80 -21.24
CA ALA A 567 4.43 -19.04 -21.93
C ALA A 567 3.52 -20.22 -21.51
N LEU A 568 3.26 -20.35 -20.20
CA LEU A 568 2.30 -21.34 -19.67
C LEU A 568 0.89 -21.11 -20.22
N ALA A 569 0.40 -19.88 -20.19
CA ALA A 569 -0.93 -19.53 -20.73
C ALA A 569 -1.04 -19.85 -22.23
N ARG A 570 0.01 -19.60 -23.02
CA ARG A 570 0.06 -19.99 -24.44
C ARG A 570 0.03 -21.51 -24.61
N GLY A 571 0.73 -22.26 -23.74
CA GLY A 571 0.69 -23.71 -23.74
C GLY A 571 -0.71 -24.26 -23.45
N VAL A 572 -1.39 -23.70 -22.44
CA VAL A 572 -2.78 -24.06 -22.13
C VAL A 572 -3.73 -23.73 -23.28
N ALA A 573 -3.61 -22.51 -23.84
CA ALA A 573 -4.42 -22.12 -25.00
C ALA A 573 -4.18 -23.02 -26.22
N PHE A 574 -2.92 -23.44 -26.48
CA PHE A 574 -2.61 -24.40 -27.54
C PHE A 574 -3.27 -25.76 -27.28
N LEU A 575 -3.20 -26.27 -26.05
CA LEU A 575 -3.86 -27.54 -25.68
C LEU A 575 -5.38 -27.46 -25.88
N ASP A 576 -5.99 -26.35 -25.48
CA ASP A 576 -7.42 -26.12 -25.62
C ASP A 576 -7.85 -26.02 -27.10
N THR A 577 -7.22 -25.09 -27.87
CA THR A 577 -7.65 -24.79 -29.24
C THR A 577 -7.20 -25.82 -30.28
N GLU A 578 -5.95 -26.29 -30.21
CA GLU A 578 -5.38 -27.18 -31.23
C GLU A 578 -5.55 -28.65 -30.91
N VAL A 579 -5.52 -29.04 -29.62
CA VAL A 579 -5.66 -30.43 -29.24
C VAL A 579 -7.12 -30.78 -28.97
N ILE A 580 -7.77 -30.12 -28.00
CA ILE A 580 -9.14 -30.45 -27.58
C ILE A 580 -10.14 -30.10 -28.68
N ASP A 581 -10.19 -28.81 -29.09
CA ASP A 581 -11.05 -28.34 -30.17
C ASP A 581 -10.71 -28.99 -31.52
N GLY A 582 -9.39 -29.22 -31.78
CA GLY A 582 -8.91 -29.90 -32.97
C GLY A 582 -9.44 -31.31 -33.05
N PHE A 583 -9.43 -32.07 -31.93
CA PHE A 583 -10.02 -33.42 -31.84
C PHE A 583 -11.55 -33.39 -32.07
N VAL A 584 -12.26 -32.47 -31.44
CA VAL A 584 -13.71 -32.29 -31.59
C VAL A 584 -14.08 -31.93 -33.05
N ARG A 585 -13.37 -30.98 -33.63
CA ARG A 585 -13.59 -30.58 -35.04
C ARG A 585 -13.17 -31.67 -36.00
N GLY A 586 -12.06 -32.36 -35.74
CA GLY A 586 -11.55 -33.45 -36.53
C GLY A 586 -12.51 -34.65 -36.56
N SER A 587 -13.08 -35.01 -35.41
CA SER A 587 -14.10 -36.07 -35.32
C SER A 587 -15.38 -35.72 -36.08
N ALA A 588 -15.82 -34.45 -35.98
CA ALA A 588 -16.98 -33.97 -36.75
C ALA A 588 -16.74 -33.97 -38.27
N VAL A 589 -15.53 -33.59 -38.70
CA VAL A 589 -15.12 -33.66 -40.11
C VAL A 589 -15.03 -35.12 -40.57
N ALA A 590 -14.43 -35.99 -39.78
CA ALA A 590 -14.35 -37.41 -40.07
C ALA A 590 -15.74 -38.05 -40.21
N ALA A 591 -16.66 -37.76 -39.29
CA ALA A 591 -18.05 -38.22 -39.36
C ALA A 591 -18.75 -37.71 -40.62
N ARG A 592 -18.56 -36.43 -40.98
CA ARG A 592 -19.15 -35.82 -42.17
C ARG A 592 -18.59 -36.43 -43.49
N VAL A 593 -17.27 -36.64 -43.56
CA VAL A 593 -16.61 -37.28 -44.71
C VAL A 593 -17.01 -38.72 -44.84
N SER A 594 -17.06 -39.48 -43.73
CA SER A 594 -17.51 -40.86 -43.70
C SER A 594 -18.99 -40.98 -44.10
N GLY A 595 -19.85 -40.12 -43.56
CA GLY A 595 -21.28 -40.06 -43.96
C GLY A 595 -21.46 -39.76 -45.44
N GLY A 596 -20.70 -38.79 -45.98
CA GLY A 596 -20.72 -38.48 -47.41
C GLY A 596 -20.15 -39.57 -48.32
N ARG A 597 -19.21 -40.40 -47.82
CA ARG A 597 -18.74 -41.59 -48.54
C ARG A 597 -19.78 -42.70 -48.51
N LEU A 598 -20.42 -42.95 -47.39
CA LEU A 598 -21.53 -43.90 -47.23
C LEU A 598 -22.72 -43.53 -48.08
N ASP A 599 -23.13 -42.23 -48.14
CA ASP A 599 -24.20 -41.77 -48.98
C ASP A 599 -23.93 -41.93 -50.48
N ARG A 600 -22.68 -41.71 -50.93
CA ARG A 600 -22.25 -41.96 -52.31
C ARG A 600 -22.22 -43.48 -52.63
N ALA A 601 -21.76 -44.31 -51.74
CA ALA A 601 -21.77 -45.74 -51.89
C ALA A 601 -23.20 -46.28 -51.93
N HIS A 602 -24.10 -45.76 -51.11
CA HIS A 602 -25.51 -46.08 -51.09
C HIS A 602 -26.25 -45.69 -52.39
N ARG A 603 -25.89 -44.56 -53.00
CA ARG A 603 -26.46 -44.15 -54.29
C ARG A 603 -25.88 -44.85 -55.52
N ALA A 604 -24.63 -45.37 -55.39
CA ALA A 604 -23.94 -45.98 -56.52
C ALA A 604 -24.24 -47.48 -56.69
N GLU A 605 -24.78 -48.15 -55.67
CA GLU A 605 -24.99 -49.65 -55.73
C GLU A 605 -26.44 -50.03 -55.65
N ARG A 606 -26.81 -50.97 -56.52
CA ARG A 606 -28.13 -51.65 -56.56
C ARG A 606 -28.43 -52.32 -55.21
N PRO A 607 -29.69 -52.61 -54.85
CA PRO A 607 -30.17 -53.00 -53.53
C PRO A 607 -29.61 -54.30 -52.93
N ARG A 608 -28.62 -54.90 -53.56
CA ARG A 608 -28.08 -56.24 -53.18
C ARG A 608 -27.04 -56.15 -52.03
N ASN A 609 -26.51 -54.97 -51.68
CA ASN A 609 -25.47 -54.83 -50.66
C ASN A 609 -25.94 -54.15 -49.37
N GLY A 610 -27.23 -53.85 -49.20
CA GLY A 610 -27.77 -53.20 -47.98
C GLY A 610 -27.47 -54.00 -46.68
N ALA A 611 -27.29 -55.31 -46.76
CA ALA A 611 -26.95 -56.13 -45.61
C ALA A 611 -25.56 -55.79 -45.01
N TRP A 612 -24.57 -55.39 -45.84
CA TRP A 612 -23.23 -55.07 -45.38
C TRP A 612 -23.16 -53.65 -44.69
N LEU A 613 -24.04 -52.75 -45.11
CA LEU A 613 -24.14 -51.44 -44.48
C LEU A 613 -24.75 -51.52 -43.07
N VAL A 614 -25.71 -52.43 -42.88
CA VAL A 614 -26.28 -52.69 -41.54
C VAL A 614 -25.25 -53.37 -40.64
N VAL A 615 -24.45 -54.28 -41.15
CA VAL A 615 -23.38 -54.92 -40.40
C VAL A 615 -22.27 -53.95 -40.03
N ALA A 616 -21.87 -53.04 -40.95
CA ALA A 616 -20.88 -51.98 -40.65
C ALA A 616 -21.40 -50.97 -39.62
N GLY A 617 -22.68 -50.61 -39.67
CA GLY A 617 -23.34 -49.75 -38.68
C GLY A 617 -23.42 -50.38 -37.30
N LEU A 618 -23.75 -51.66 -37.21
CA LEU A 618 -23.76 -52.44 -35.96
C LEU A 618 -22.36 -52.60 -35.35
N LEU A 619 -21.33 -52.81 -36.17
CA LEU A 619 -19.95 -52.87 -35.72
C LEU A 619 -19.43 -51.51 -35.21
N ALA A 620 -19.83 -50.41 -35.84
CA ALA A 620 -19.50 -49.05 -35.39
C ALA A 620 -20.19 -48.71 -34.06
N LEU A 621 -21.46 -49.14 -33.88
CA LEU A 621 -22.19 -48.96 -32.62
C LEU A 621 -21.61 -49.85 -31.50
N LEU A 622 -21.17 -51.08 -31.81
CA LEU A 622 -20.48 -51.93 -30.87
C LEU A 622 -19.11 -51.36 -30.46
N ALA A 623 -18.35 -50.81 -31.40
CA ALA A 623 -17.08 -50.12 -31.12
C ALA A 623 -17.28 -48.87 -30.24
N LEU A 624 -18.29 -48.05 -30.50
CA LEU A 624 -18.66 -46.90 -29.68
C LEU A 624 -19.14 -47.32 -28.28
N GLY A 625 -19.90 -48.43 -28.19
CA GLY A 625 -20.35 -48.98 -26.91
C GLY A 625 -19.21 -49.51 -26.05
N VAL A 626 -18.21 -50.12 -26.65
CA VAL A 626 -16.98 -50.61 -25.95
C VAL A 626 -16.10 -49.43 -25.52
N PHE A 627 -16.07 -48.34 -26.27
CA PHE A 627 -15.33 -47.10 -25.89
C PHE A 627 -16.05 -46.31 -24.79
N ALA A 628 -17.38 -46.32 -24.73
CA ALA A 628 -18.15 -45.65 -23.68
C ALA A 628 -18.18 -46.45 -22.35
N TRP A 629 -17.73 -47.70 -22.33
CA TRP A 629 -17.70 -48.56 -21.14
C TRP A 629 -16.30 -48.69 -20.50
N ARG A 630 -15.33 -47.95 -20.99
CA ARG A 630 -14.04 -47.72 -20.36
C ARG A 630 -13.94 -46.29 -19.82
#